data_1806237f836b5c7ccba381dfe90b09c8
#
_entry.id   1806237f836b5c7ccba381dfe90b09c8
#
_cell.length_a   1.000
_cell.length_b   1.000
_cell.length_c   1.000
_cell.angle_alpha   90.00
_cell.angle_beta   90.00
_cell.angle_gamma   90.00
#
_symmetry.space_group_name_H-M   'P 1'
#
loop_
_entity.id
_entity.type
_entity.pdbx_description
1 polymer ?
#
loop_
_entity_poly.entity_id
_entity_poly.type
_entity_poly.pdbx_seq_one_letter_code
_entity_poly.pdbx_strand_id
1 'polypeptide(L)'
;MDVYQDIWNGSFPELITNPSVDRNRFFSSYMQTYIERDVRDYQGTTNDLKFYKFVRAVAVRTGNLINYEDLARDCDIDRRTAQKWLDTLQASGLVYLLPPYSSNLTKHIIKTPKMYFLDTGLACFLANIDSPEALEASYLNGSMLETHTLCEILKSFWHNGENARNLYFYRDANKKEVDFVLEKNMTLYPMEAKKQHCRAAMIVRIITFSKN
;
A
#
# COMPACT_ATOMS: atom_id res chain seq x y z
N MET A 1 -7.91 7.50 19.97
CA MET A 1 -6.67 7.44 19.18
C MET A 1 -7.00 8.04 17.83
N ASP A 2 -6.17 8.90 17.31
CA ASP A 2 -6.44 9.52 16.00
C ASP A 2 -5.89 8.62 14.91
N VAL A 3 -6.71 8.22 13.94
CA VAL A 3 -6.33 7.34 12.85
C VAL A 3 -5.16 7.89 12.03
N TYR A 4 -5.08 9.20 11.86
CA TYR A 4 -3.95 9.80 11.13
C TYR A 4 -2.65 9.76 11.93
N GLN A 5 -2.72 9.77 13.26
CA GLN A 5 -1.56 9.53 14.11
C GLN A 5 -1.05 8.10 13.92
N ASP A 6 -1.96 7.12 13.89
CA ASP A 6 -1.58 5.71 13.70
C ASP A 6 -0.99 5.48 12.30
N ILE A 7 -1.61 6.06 11.26
CA ILE A 7 -1.10 6.00 9.88
C ILE A 7 0.28 6.63 9.78
N TRP A 8 0.48 7.81 10.38
CA TRP A 8 1.74 8.55 10.32
C TRP A 8 2.85 7.85 11.10
N ASN A 9 2.55 7.25 12.24
CA ASN A 9 3.51 6.48 13.04
C ASN A 9 3.97 5.21 12.30
N GLY A 10 3.06 4.54 11.58
CA GLY A 10 3.32 3.25 10.95
C GLY A 10 3.30 2.10 11.95
N SER A 11 3.91 0.98 11.56
CA SER A 11 3.82 -0.30 12.29
C SER A 11 5.18 -0.89 12.68
N PHE A 12 6.27 -0.17 12.51
CA PHE A 12 7.58 -0.66 12.92
C PHE A 12 7.66 -0.81 14.43
N PRO A 13 7.94 -2.03 14.96
CA PRO A 13 7.95 -2.30 16.40
C PRO A 13 8.87 -1.37 17.19
N GLU A 14 10.05 -1.06 16.64
CA GLU A 14 11.02 -0.18 17.29
C GLU A 14 10.45 1.22 17.56
N LEU A 15 9.71 1.79 16.59
CA LEU A 15 9.09 3.11 16.75
C LEU A 15 7.91 3.10 17.72
N ILE A 16 7.23 1.95 17.86
CA ILE A 16 6.09 1.78 18.78
C ILE A 16 6.57 1.59 20.23
N THR A 17 7.62 0.78 20.42
CA THR A 17 8.07 0.35 21.76
C THR A 17 9.10 1.28 22.36
N ASN A 18 9.79 2.08 21.58
CA ASN A 18 10.88 2.95 22.04
C ASN A 18 10.65 4.43 21.65
N PRO A 19 9.97 5.23 22.48
CA PRO A 19 9.68 6.63 22.21
C PRO A 19 10.91 7.55 22.07
N SER A 20 12.11 7.07 22.46
CA SER A 20 13.35 7.83 22.32
C SER A 20 13.97 7.76 20.92
N VAL A 21 13.47 6.88 20.06
CA VAL A 21 13.95 6.75 18.67
C VAL A 21 13.42 7.88 17.81
N ASP A 22 14.35 8.62 17.21
CA ASP A 22 13.99 9.61 16.21
C ASP A 22 13.47 8.92 14.93
N ARG A 23 12.19 9.15 14.62
CA ARG A 23 11.49 8.54 13.49
C ARG A 23 12.17 8.78 12.14
N ASN A 24 12.63 9.99 11.90
CA ASN A 24 13.23 10.35 10.62
C ASN A 24 14.61 9.71 10.45
N ARG A 25 15.40 9.66 11.51
CA ARG A 25 16.66 8.92 11.51
C ARG A 25 16.45 7.43 11.34
N PHE A 26 15.45 6.86 11.98
CA PHE A 26 15.10 5.45 11.84
C PHE A 26 14.78 5.12 10.38
N PHE A 27 13.84 5.82 9.75
CA PHE A 27 13.46 5.55 8.36
C PHE A 27 14.60 5.84 7.37
N SER A 28 15.41 6.87 7.61
CA SER A 28 16.60 7.14 6.78
C SER A 28 17.58 5.97 6.82
N SER A 29 17.91 5.48 8.03
CA SER A 29 18.81 4.33 8.23
C SER A 29 18.22 3.04 7.67
N TYR A 30 16.92 2.83 7.85
CA TYR A 30 16.20 1.69 7.29
C TYR A 30 16.31 1.67 5.76
N MET A 31 16.02 2.80 5.10
CA MET A 31 16.09 2.90 3.65
C MET A 31 17.51 2.72 3.12
N GLN A 32 18.51 3.31 3.80
CA GLN A 32 19.91 3.10 3.43
C GLN A 32 20.30 1.62 3.51
N THR A 33 20.00 0.97 4.64
CA THR A 33 20.29 -0.46 4.85
C THR A 33 19.55 -1.33 3.83
N TYR A 34 18.29 -1.03 3.55
CA TYR A 34 17.49 -1.75 2.57
C TYR A 34 18.11 -1.67 1.15
N ILE A 35 18.49 -0.47 0.73
CA ILE A 35 19.13 -0.29 -0.59
C ILE A 35 20.47 -1.02 -0.66
N GLU A 36 21.29 -0.91 0.39
CA GLU A 36 22.63 -1.52 0.43
C GLU A 36 22.61 -3.03 0.46
N ARG A 37 21.67 -3.65 1.15
CA ARG A 37 21.61 -5.11 1.32
C ARG A 37 20.68 -5.78 0.32
N ASP A 38 19.41 -5.41 0.34
CA ASP A 38 18.39 -6.19 -0.38
C ASP A 38 18.38 -5.86 -1.87
N VAL A 39 18.66 -4.60 -2.25
CA VAL A 39 18.60 -4.20 -3.66
C VAL A 39 19.87 -4.59 -4.42
N ARG A 40 21.04 -4.39 -3.82
CA ARG A 40 22.31 -4.76 -4.45
C ARG A 40 22.47 -6.26 -4.62
N ASP A 41 22.03 -7.05 -3.64
CA ASP A 41 22.08 -8.52 -3.71
C ASP A 41 21.18 -9.08 -4.82
N TYR A 42 20.00 -8.47 -5.05
CA TYR A 42 19.07 -8.92 -6.09
C TYR A 42 19.34 -8.39 -7.49
N GLN A 43 20.01 -7.23 -7.63
CA GLN A 43 20.06 -6.51 -8.90
C GLN A 43 21.47 -6.16 -9.42
N GLY A 44 22.51 -6.42 -8.64
CA GLY A 44 23.88 -5.97 -8.97
C GLY A 44 24.04 -4.44 -8.79
N THR A 45 24.97 -3.82 -9.56
CA THR A 45 25.19 -2.37 -9.52
C THR A 45 23.95 -1.60 -9.98
N THR A 46 23.15 -1.14 -9.02
CA THR A 46 21.96 -0.30 -9.25
C THR A 46 22.36 1.16 -9.08
N ASN A 47 21.75 2.06 -9.84
CA ASN A 47 21.82 3.48 -9.53
C ASN A 47 20.97 3.77 -8.30
N ASP A 48 21.59 3.78 -7.12
CA ASP A 48 20.93 3.91 -5.81
C ASP A 48 20.03 5.15 -5.73
N LEU A 49 20.42 6.27 -6.37
CA LEU A 49 19.60 7.49 -6.42
C LEU A 49 18.31 7.30 -7.24
N LYS A 50 18.40 6.66 -8.39
CA LYS A 50 17.21 6.38 -9.21
C LYS A 50 16.31 5.37 -8.53
N PHE A 51 16.87 4.37 -7.86
CA PHE A 51 16.08 3.41 -7.09
C PHE A 51 15.39 4.07 -5.89
N TYR A 52 16.09 4.92 -5.12
CA TYR A 52 15.45 5.67 -4.04
C TYR A 52 14.32 6.57 -4.55
N LYS A 53 14.53 7.25 -5.68
CA LYS A 53 13.50 8.05 -6.37
C LYS A 53 12.30 7.17 -6.76
N PHE A 54 12.55 5.94 -7.23
CA PHE A 54 11.51 4.98 -7.58
C PHE A 54 10.70 4.53 -6.35
N VAL A 55 11.35 4.18 -5.24
CA VAL A 55 10.66 3.83 -3.99
C VAL A 55 9.76 4.96 -3.51
N ARG A 56 10.22 6.21 -3.59
CA ARG A 56 9.41 7.40 -3.29
C ARG A 56 8.22 7.54 -4.25
N ALA A 57 8.44 7.34 -5.54
CA ALA A 57 7.38 7.40 -6.55
C ALA A 57 6.29 6.32 -6.32
N VAL A 58 6.69 5.14 -5.83
CA VAL A 58 5.77 4.07 -5.43
C VAL A 58 5.01 4.45 -4.16
N ALA A 59 5.68 5.02 -3.14
CA ALA A 59 5.06 5.40 -1.88
C ALA A 59 3.92 6.43 -2.07
N VAL A 60 4.14 7.47 -2.89
CA VAL A 60 3.12 8.50 -3.17
C VAL A 60 1.98 7.99 -4.07
N ARG A 61 2.10 6.78 -4.63
CA ARG A 61 1.08 6.13 -5.44
C ARG A 61 0.41 4.95 -4.73
N THR A 62 0.64 4.79 -3.44
CA THR A 62 -0.06 3.77 -2.64
C THR A 62 -1.58 3.87 -2.82
N GLY A 63 -2.28 2.74 -2.92
CA GLY A 63 -3.71 2.68 -3.18
C GLY A 63 -4.12 2.88 -4.65
N ASN A 64 -3.17 3.09 -5.58
CA ASN A 64 -3.48 3.32 -6.98
C ASN A 64 -3.17 2.09 -7.86
N LEU A 65 -3.82 2.03 -9.03
CA LEU A 65 -3.47 1.07 -10.07
C LEU A 65 -2.03 1.28 -10.53
N ILE A 66 -1.32 0.19 -10.79
CA ILE A 66 0.05 0.25 -11.31
C ILE A 66 0.05 0.86 -12.70
N ASN A 67 0.91 1.86 -12.90
CA ASN A 67 1.27 2.38 -14.22
C ASN A 67 2.79 2.39 -14.34
N TYR A 68 3.33 1.38 -15.01
CA TYR A 68 4.78 1.22 -15.19
C TYR A 68 5.39 2.32 -16.06
N GLU A 69 4.66 2.84 -17.04
CA GLU A 69 5.10 3.92 -17.92
C GLU A 69 5.31 5.22 -17.14
N ASP A 70 4.35 5.56 -16.26
CA ASP A 70 4.46 6.75 -15.42
C ASP A 70 5.57 6.62 -14.38
N LEU A 71 5.70 5.45 -13.73
CA LEU A 71 6.80 5.18 -12.80
C LEU A 71 8.17 5.27 -13.50
N ALA A 72 8.29 4.72 -14.69
CA ALA A 72 9.52 4.74 -15.48
C ALA A 72 9.91 6.17 -15.89
N ARG A 73 8.96 6.93 -16.41
CA ARG A 73 9.14 8.33 -16.82
C ARG A 73 9.59 9.20 -15.65
N ASP A 74 8.90 9.09 -14.51
CA ASP A 74 9.19 9.91 -13.34
C ASP A 74 10.54 9.62 -12.70
N CYS A 75 11.08 8.40 -12.91
CA CYS A 75 12.37 7.97 -12.36
C CYS A 75 13.51 7.96 -13.39
N ASP A 76 13.24 8.37 -14.63
CA ASP A 76 14.22 8.35 -15.72
C ASP A 76 14.85 6.96 -15.89
N ILE A 77 13.99 5.93 -15.99
CA ILE A 77 14.33 4.53 -16.25
C ILE A 77 13.41 3.96 -17.33
N ASP A 78 13.75 2.80 -17.85
CA ASP A 78 12.86 2.09 -18.76
C ASP A 78 11.76 1.30 -18.03
N ARG A 79 10.67 0.99 -18.75
CA ARG A 79 9.53 0.25 -18.21
C ARG A 79 9.90 -1.11 -17.62
N ARG A 80 10.84 -1.83 -18.23
CA ARG A 80 11.28 -3.15 -17.78
C ARG A 80 12.02 -3.05 -16.44
N THR A 81 12.84 -2.03 -16.29
CA THR A 81 13.51 -1.70 -15.02
C THR A 81 12.49 -1.34 -13.94
N ALA A 82 11.47 -0.51 -14.26
CA ALA A 82 10.39 -0.18 -13.32
C ALA A 82 9.64 -1.44 -12.84
N GLN A 83 9.33 -2.36 -13.76
CA GLN A 83 8.71 -3.63 -13.41
C GLN A 83 9.61 -4.46 -12.49
N LYS A 84 10.86 -4.66 -12.86
CA LYS A 84 11.83 -5.42 -12.06
C LYS A 84 12.01 -4.84 -10.65
N TRP A 85 12.03 -3.51 -10.53
CA TRP A 85 12.16 -2.84 -9.25
C TRP A 85 10.91 -2.98 -8.39
N LEU A 86 9.72 -2.92 -8.99
CA LEU A 86 8.47 -3.17 -8.26
C LEU A 86 8.39 -4.63 -7.78
N ASP A 87 8.81 -5.59 -8.59
CA ASP A 87 8.90 -7.01 -8.21
C ASP A 87 9.86 -7.19 -7.00
N THR A 88 10.97 -6.44 -6.96
CA THR A 88 11.88 -6.44 -5.81
C THR A 88 11.20 -5.88 -4.55
N LEU A 89 10.48 -4.75 -4.65
CA LEU A 89 9.75 -4.18 -3.50
C LEU A 89 8.66 -5.14 -3.00
N GLN A 90 8.04 -5.90 -3.89
CA GLN A 90 7.06 -6.91 -3.51
C GLN A 90 7.73 -8.12 -2.84
N ALA A 91 8.82 -8.62 -3.40
CA ALA A 91 9.56 -9.76 -2.86
C ALA A 91 10.15 -9.48 -1.47
N SER A 92 10.57 -8.24 -1.21
CA SER A 92 11.10 -7.79 0.09
C SER A 92 10.00 -7.40 1.10
N GLY A 93 8.72 -7.48 0.73
CA GLY A 93 7.62 -7.16 1.64
C GLY A 93 7.43 -5.66 1.91
N LEU A 94 7.94 -4.77 1.07
CA LEU A 94 7.66 -3.34 1.15
C LEU A 94 6.34 -2.95 0.48
N VAL A 95 5.95 -3.69 -0.56
CA VAL A 95 4.75 -3.44 -1.36
C VAL A 95 3.90 -4.69 -1.46
N TYR A 96 2.60 -4.53 -1.38
CA TYR A 96 1.60 -5.55 -1.67
C TYR A 96 0.83 -5.18 -2.94
N LEU A 97 0.62 -6.16 -3.81
CA LEU A 97 -0.18 -6.00 -5.01
C LEU A 97 -1.53 -6.66 -4.81
N LEU A 98 -2.57 -5.85 -4.65
CA LEU A 98 -3.94 -6.32 -4.50
C LEU A 98 -4.53 -6.58 -5.89
N PRO A 99 -4.90 -7.82 -6.22
CA PRO A 99 -5.48 -8.13 -7.52
C PRO A 99 -6.93 -7.64 -7.63
N PRO A 100 -7.42 -7.35 -8.85
CA PRO A 100 -8.82 -7.05 -9.08
C PRO A 100 -9.67 -8.33 -8.97
N TYR A 101 -10.89 -8.19 -8.41
CA TYR A 101 -11.88 -9.26 -8.44
C TYR A 101 -12.43 -9.47 -9.85
N SER A 102 -12.48 -10.71 -10.31
CA SER A 102 -13.03 -11.08 -11.59
C SER A 102 -13.91 -12.34 -11.46
N SER A 103 -15.22 -12.17 -11.62
CA SER A 103 -16.16 -13.31 -11.63
C SER A 103 -16.15 -14.11 -12.93
N ASN A 104 -15.49 -13.62 -13.98
CA ASN A 104 -15.42 -14.25 -15.29
C ASN A 104 -14.04 -14.02 -15.92
N LEU A 105 -13.31 -15.10 -16.17
CA LEU A 105 -12.00 -15.10 -16.85
C LEU A 105 -12.00 -14.53 -18.28
N THR A 106 -13.17 -14.20 -18.82
CA THR A 106 -13.37 -13.83 -20.23
C THR A 106 -13.89 -12.40 -20.49
N LYS A 107 -14.31 -11.61 -19.49
CA LYS A 107 -14.83 -10.26 -19.71
C LYS A 107 -13.83 -9.18 -19.30
N HIS A 108 -13.92 -8.03 -20.03
CA HIS A 108 -13.11 -6.80 -19.93
C HIS A 108 -13.00 -6.21 -18.51
N ILE A 109 -12.33 -6.92 -17.63
CA ILE A 109 -12.05 -6.47 -16.27
C ILE A 109 -10.64 -5.88 -16.27
N ILE A 110 -10.48 -4.80 -15.53
CA ILE A 110 -9.15 -4.25 -15.27
C ILE A 110 -8.29 -5.39 -14.70
N LYS A 111 -7.22 -5.73 -15.41
CA LYS A 111 -6.27 -6.78 -14.99
C LYS A 111 -5.13 -6.24 -14.14
N THR A 112 -5.01 -4.93 -14.08
CA THR A 112 -3.94 -4.23 -13.39
C THR A 112 -4.21 -4.22 -11.90
N PRO A 113 -3.30 -4.71 -11.05
CA PRO A 113 -3.47 -4.64 -9.60
C PRO A 113 -3.32 -3.21 -9.07
N LYS A 114 -3.87 -2.96 -7.89
CA LYS A 114 -3.51 -1.80 -7.06
C LYS A 114 -2.25 -2.12 -6.26
N MET A 115 -1.38 -1.13 -6.09
CA MET A 115 -0.20 -1.29 -5.25
C MET A 115 -0.35 -0.54 -3.93
N TYR A 116 0.08 -1.18 -2.85
CA TYR A 116 0.01 -0.63 -1.51
C TYR A 116 1.35 -0.78 -0.81
N PHE A 117 1.79 0.27 -0.15
CA PHE A 117 2.94 0.22 0.74
C PHE A 117 2.56 -0.51 2.04
N LEU A 118 3.36 -1.47 2.53
CA LEU A 118 2.99 -2.29 3.69
C LEU A 118 3.26 -1.61 5.04
N ASP A 119 3.94 -0.46 5.04
CA ASP A 119 4.06 0.39 6.22
C ASP A 119 3.70 1.84 5.88
N THR A 120 2.64 2.35 6.49
CA THR A 120 2.14 3.71 6.22
C THR A 120 3.05 4.79 6.78
N GLY A 121 3.77 4.53 7.87
CA GLY A 121 4.74 5.46 8.43
C GLY A 121 5.93 5.67 7.50
N LEU A 122 6.47 4.58 6.95
CA LEU A 122 7.51 4.65 5.93
C LEU A 122 7.02 5.35 4.66
N ALA A 123 5.79 5.08 4.22
CA ALA A 123 5.18 5.76 3.07
C ALA A 123 5.04 7.27 3.31
N CYS A 124 4.60 7.69 4.49
CA CYS A 124 4.55 9.11 4.89
C CYS A 124 5.93 9.76 4.89
N PHE A 125 6.94 9.07 5.43
CA PHE A 125 8.33 9.56 5.42
C PHE A 125 8.84 9.77 3.99
N LEU A 126 8.65 8.80 3.10
CA LEU A 126 9.05 8.86 1.69
C LEU A 126 8.27 9.92 0.91
N ALA A 127 7.03 10.21 1.29
CA ALA A 127 6.20 11.26 0.72
C ALA A 127 6.50 12.66 1.30
N ASN A 128 7.43 12.80 2.25
CA ASN A 128 7.74 14.02 2.99
C ASN A 128 6.51 14.60 3.73
N ILE A 129 5.75 13.74 4.39
CA ILE A 129 4.63 14.14 5.25
C ILE A 129 5.13 14.20 6.69
N ASP A 130 5.23 15.41 7.24
CA ASP A 130 5.96 15.68 8.48
C ASP A 130 5.11 15.55 9.75
N SER A 131 3.78 15.48 9.61
CA SER A 131 2.88 15.32 10.77
C SER A 131 1.56 14.66 10.39
N PRO A 132 0.80 14.14 11.38
CA PRO A 132 -0.56 13.63 11.17
C PRO A 132 -1.50 14.66 10.58
N GLU A 133 -1.40 15.92 11.00
CA GLU A 133 -2.23 17.03 10.49
C GLU A 133 -1.90 17.32 9.02
N ALA A 134 -0.60 17.30 8.67
CA ALA A 134 -0.17 17.44 7.28
C ALA A 134 -0.69 16.29 6.42
N LEU A 135 -0.73 15.05 6.96
CA LEU A 135 -1.31 13.90 6.28
C LEU A 135 -2.81 14.10 6.04
N GLU A 136 -3.56 14.50 7.08
CA GLU A 136 -5.00 14.72 6.98
C GLU A 136 -5.35 15.80 5.95
N ALA A 137 -4.55 16.86 5.86
CA ALA A 137 -4.72 17.94 4.90
C ALA A 137 -4.20 17.61 3.48
N SER A 138 -3.47 16.53 3.31
CA SER A 138 -2.84 16.17 2.04
C SER A 138 -3.82 15.50 1.07
N TYR A 139 -3.47 15.52 -0.22
CA TYR A 139 -4.19 14.73 -1.25
C TYR A 139 -4.03 13.22 -1.08
N LEU A 140 -3.06 12.78 -0.25
CA LEU A 140 -2.80 11.37 0.05
C LEU A 140 -3.66 10.81 1.18
N ASN A 141 -4.45 11.64 1.88
CA ASN A 141 -5.17 11.22 3.08
C ASN A 141 -6.07 10.00 2.83
N GLY A 142 -6.82 9.98 1.72
CA GLY A 142 -7.72 8.88 1.35
C GLY A 142 -6.96 7.60 1.01
N SER A 143 -5.93 7.70 0.17
CA SER A 143 -5.13 6.54 -0.22
C SER A 143 -4.29 5.97 0.93
N MET A 144 -3.83 6.81 1.86
CA MET A 144 -3.15 6.35 3.07
C MET A 144 -4.12 5.68 4.06
N LEU A 145 -5.35 6.18 4.19
CA LEU A 145 -6.39 5.53 4.98
C LEU A 145 -6.76 4.15 4.41
N GLU A 146 -6.92 4.07 3.08
CA GLU A 146 -7.14 2.81 2.36
C GLU A 146 -5.96 1.84 2.56
N THR A 147 -4.72 2.33 2.43
CA THR A 147 -3.50 1.55 2.66
C THR A 147 -3.43 1.00 4.08
N HIS A 148 -3.69 1.84 5.08
CA HIS A 148 -3.73 1.43 6.49
C HIS A 148 -4.80 0.34 6.71
N THR A 149 -5.99 0.52 6.15
CA THR A 149 -7.08 -0.48 6.21
C THR A 149 -6.63 -1.81 5.63
N LEU A 150 -5.98 -1.81 4.46
CA LEU A 150 -5.43 -3.04 3.87
C LEU A 150 -4.40 -3.69 4.79
N CYS A 151 -3.46 -2.91 5.35
CA CYS A 151 -2.45 -3.43 6.26
C CYS A 151 -3.07 -4.12 7.49
N GLU A 152 -4.11 -3.54 8.08
CA GLU A 152 -4.82 -4.15 9.21
C GLU A 152 -5.56 -5.44 8.82
N ILE A 153 -6.19 -5.47 7.64
CA ILE A 153 -6.79 -6.69 7.08
C ILE A 153 -5.73 -7.78 6.88
N LEU A 154 -4.60 -7.45 6.25
CA LEU A 154 -3.51 -8.41 6.00
C LEU A 154 -2.91 -8.94 7.32
N LYS A 155 -2.67 -8.06 8.30
CA LYS A 155 -2.19 -8.46 9.64
C LYS A 155 -3.18 -9.44 10.30
N SER A 156 -4.49 -9.21 10.18
CA SER A 156 -5.50 -10.11 10.71
C SER A 156 -5.39 -11.51 10.11
N PHE A 157 -5.20 -11.62 8.77
CA PHE A 157 -4.97 -12.92 8.12
C PHE A 157 -3.68 -13.59 8.61
N TRP A 158 -2.56 -12.86 8.59
CA TRP A 158 -1.26 -13.42 8.94
C TRP A 158 -1.16 -13.84 10.40
N HIS A 159 -1.76 -13.09 11.33
CA HIS A 159 -1.82 -13.47 12.75
C HIS A 159 -2.62 -14.76 12.99
N ASN A 160 -3.60 -15.06 12.12
CA ASN A 160 -4.35 -16.32 12.16
C ASN A 160 -3.68 -17.45 11.36
N GLY A 161 -2.49 -17.24 10.81
CA GLY A 161 -1.79 -18.21 9.96
C GLY A 161 -2.45 -18.42 8.58
N GLU A 162 -3.34 -17.49 8.18
CA GLU A 162 -4.07 -17.55 6.92
C GLU A 162 -3.37 -16.68 5.84
N ASN A 163 -3.60 -17.04 4.57
CA ASN A 163 -3.17 -16.24 3.43
C ASN A 163 -4.32 -15.37 2.93
N ALA A 164 -4.04 -14.12 2.58
CA ALA A 164 -5.01 -13.19 2.00
C ALA A 164 -5.26 -13.44 0.49
N ARG A 165 -5.20 -14.71 0.02
CA ARG A 165 -5.34 -15.04 -1.41
C ARG A 165 -6.71 -14.71 -2.00
N ASN A 166 -7.72 -14.62 -1.16
CA ASN A 166 -9.11 -14.35 -1.55
C ASN A 166 -9.50 -12.89 -1.28
N LEU A 167 -8.53 -12.00 -1.13
CA LEU A 167 -8.73 -10.57 -0.99
C LEU A 167 -8.44 -9.87 -2.33
N TYR A 168 -9.37 -9.04 -2.76
CA TYR A 168 -9.38 -8.35 -4.05
C TYR A 168 -9.85 -6.91 -3.86
N PHE A 169 -9.69 -6.07 -4.88
CA PHE A 169 -10.52 -4.88 -5.06
C PHE A 169 -11.47 -5.09 -6.24
N TYR A 170 -12.53 -4.31 -6.33
CA TYR A 170 -13.41 -4.32 -7.51
C TYR A 170 -13.41 -2.97 -8.19
N ARG A 171 -13.32 -2.96 -9.52
CA ARG A 171 -13.50 -1.77 -10.34
C ARG A 171 -14.05 -2.16 -11.69
N ASP A 172 -15.17 -1.51 -12.09
CA ASP A 172 -15.77 -1.73 -13.39
C ASP A 172 -15.30 -0.70 -14.46
N ALA A 173 -15.75 -0.90 -15.69
CA ALA A 173 -15.45 0.00 -16.81
C ALA A 173 -16.02 1.42 -16.61
N ASN A 174 -17.05 1.58 -15.78
CA ASN A 174 -17.67 2.86 -15.44
C ASN A 174 -17.00 3.53 -14.22
N LYS A 175 -15.85 3.00 -13.79
CA LYS A 175 -15.07 3.47 -12.62
C LYS A 175 -15.81 3.34 -11.29
N LYS A 176 -16.86 2.52 -11.18
CA LYS A 176 -17.42 2.13 -9.89
C LYS A 176 -16.41 1.23 -9.20
N GLU A 177 -16.09 1.56 -7.98
CA GLU A 177 -15.02 0.91 -7.22
C GLU A 177 -15.50 0.47 -5.85
N VAL A 178 -14.95 -0.66 -5.38
CA VAL A 178 -15.04 -1.13 -4.01
C VAL A 178 -13.62 -1.41 -3.55
N ASP A 179 -13.22 -0.79 -2.46
CA ASP A 179 -11.82 -0.79 -2.00
C ASP A 179 -11.31 -2.20 -1.75
N PHE A 180 -12.11 -3.03 -1.07
CA PHE A 180 -11.76 -4.41 -0.79
C PHE A 180 -12.95 -5.34 -0.98
N VAL A 181 -12.68 -6.54 -1.50
CA VAL A 181 -13.66 -7.63 -1.63
C VAL A 181 -13.02 -8.90 -1.10
N LEU A 182 -13.55 -9.43 -0.01
CA LEU A 182 -13.15 -10.74 0.49
C LEU A 182 -14.09 -11.79 -0.08
N GLU A 183 -13.54 -12.84 -0.70
CA GLU A 183 -14.29 -14.01 -1.12
C GLU A 183 -14.13 -15.14 -0.09
N LYS A 184 -15.22 -15.58 0.51
CA LYS A 184 -15.24 -16.72 1.46
C LYS A 184 -16.47 -17.56 1.22
N ASN A 185 -16.28 -18.87 1.04
CA ASN A 185 -17.36 -19.83 0.81
C ASN A 185 -18.33 -19.42 -0.32
N MET A 186 -17.77 -18.98 -1.47
CA MET A 186 -18.53 -18.48 -2.63
C MET A 186 -19.40 -17.23 -2.34
N THR A 187 -19.17 -16.57 -1.22
CA THR A 187 -19.84 -15.33 -0.83
C THR A 187 -18.83 -14.19 -0.88
N LEU A 188 -19.26 -13.04 -1.43
CA LEU A 188 -18.44 -11.83 -1.53
C LEU A 188 -18.80 -10.88 -0.38
N TYR A 189 -17.78 -10.40 0.30
CA TYR A 189 -17.88 -9.43 1.38
C TYR A 189 -17.17 -8.13 0.94
N PRO A 190 -17.89 -7.19 0.32
CA PRO A 190 -17.33 -5.91 -0.06
C PRO A 190 -17.14 -5.01 1.17
N MET A 191 -16.03 -4.28 1.18
CA MET A 191 -15.61 -3.41 2.28
C MET A 191 -15.10 -2.08 1.71
N GLU A 192 -15.38 -0.98 2.39
CA GLU A 192 -14.88 0.36 2.05
C GLU A 192 -14.16 0.99 3.24
N ALA A 193 -13.04 1.63 2.98
CA ALA A 193 -12.30 2.42 3.96
C ALA A 193 -12.88 3.83 4.00
N LYS A 194 -13.50 4.21 5.14
CA LYS A 194 -14.07 5.56 5.30
C LYS A 194 -13.70 6.17 6.65
N LYS A 195 -13.35 7.46 6.61
CA LYS A 195 -13.25 8.25 7.84
C LYS A 195 -14.66 8.53 8.38
N GLN A 196 -14.89 8.26 9.65
CA GLN A 196 -16.14 8.64 10.31
C GLN A 196 -16.01 10.02 10.95
N HIS A 197 -17.00 10.90 10.74
CA HIS A 197 -16.99 12.29 11.26
C HIS A 197 -17.15 12.41 12.78
N CYS A 198 -17.42 11.32 13.48
CA CYS A 198 -17.61 11.33 14.93
C CYS A 198 -16.61 10.39 15.62
N ARG A 199 -15.53 10.94 16.18
CA ARG A 199 -14.36 10.27 16.77
C ARG A 199 -13.59 9.41 15.74
N ALA A 200 -12.31 9.64 15.65
CA ALA A 200 -11.36 8.98 14.75
C ALA A 200 -11.36 7.46 14.87
N ALA A 201 -12.35 6.82 14.27
CA ALA A 201 -12.47 5.38 14.14
C ALA A 201 -12.61 5.03 12.67
N MET A 202 -11.79 4.11 12.21
CA MET A 202 -11.92 3.50 10.90
C MET A 202 -13.13 2.57 10.92
N ILE A 203 -14.07 2.74 9.97
CA ILE A 203 -15.14 1.77 9.74
C ILE A 203 -14.88 1.08 8.43
N VAL A 204 -14.69 -0.24 8.50
CA VAL A 204 -14.84 -1.12 7.36
C VAL A 204 -16.34 -1.37 7.20
N ARG A 205 -16.97 -0.72 6.23
CA ARG A 205 -18.39 -0.92 5.95
C ARG A 205 -18.55 -2.16 5.08
N ILE A 206 -19.09 -3.24 5.64
CA ILE A 206 -19.49 -4.42 4.87
C ILE A 206 -20.78 -4.07 4.13
N ILE A 207 -20.72 -4.05 2.81
CA ILE A 207 -21.88 -3.84 1.95
C ILE A 207 -22.39 -5.22 1.53
N THR A 208 -23.55 -5.63 2.03
CA THR A 208 -24.18 -6.89 1.61
C THR A 208 -24.83 -6.70 0.24
N PHE A 209 -24.32 -7.38 -0.78
CA PHE A 209 -25.03 -7.56 -2.04
C PHE A 209 -25.79 -8.89 -1.99
N SER A 210 -27.12 -8.86 -2.02
CA SER A 210 -27.90 -10.06 -2.35
C SER A 210 -27.73 -10.32 -3.86
N LYS A 211 -27.26 -11.51 -4.23
CA LYS A 211 -27.36 -11.97 -5.62
C LYS A 211 -28.84 -12.17 -5.93
N ASN A 212 -29.40 -11.31 -6.80
CA ASN A 212 -30.58 -11.66 -7.59
C ASN A 212 -30.13 -12.43 -8.83
#